data_7fb835351fc5f8dbb7f0e7a264fb96fe
#
_entry.id   7fb835351fc5f8dbb7f0e7a264fb96fe
#
_cell.length_a   1.000
_cell.length_b   1.000
_cell.length_c   1.000
_cell.angle_alpha   90.00
_cell.angle_beta   90.00
_cell.angle_gamma   90.00
#
_symmetry.space_group_name_H-M   'P 1'
#
loop_
_entity.id
_entity.type
_entity.pdbx_description
1 polymer ?
#
loop_
_entity_poly.entity_id
_entity_poly.type
_entity_poly.pdbx_seq_one_letter_code
_entity_poly.pdbx_strand_id
1 'polypeptide(L)'
;KPTDILQVYIVYMELFFESGDDESFINHYNKIKTAHETNLSLDDNLFKESQISYARANLVYANFLQSKSRLEESIEYLTLAKELFISYPSMIPNVNLELSNTFYSMGMNNEAKELIQQNLSNQNANQSQKIDNFKLLEKIYTDEGSTNNLLSIKDSIIFYNEDPLIKQEEDEFNTLENLILVSEKQDDLNKSKLRTNRIILVSILSSSILILILLAFKYNNDLQREKNARLNLEKDKIKEELRLKRRELFSKINFISQRNEYLKKIREKIGSDNISQVKLKAE
;
A
#
# COMPACT_ATOMS: atom_id res chain seq x y z
N LYS A 1 -8.04 9.70 -11.58
CA LYS A 1 -6.78 10.27 -12.12
C LYS A 1 -5.64 9.99 -11.16
N PRO A 2 -4.35 9.97 -11.58
CA PRO A 2 -3.22 9.79 -10.65
C PRO A 2 -3.21 10.82 -9.50
N THR A 3 -3.66 12.03 -9.77
CA THR A 3 -3.74 13.14 -8.82
C THR A 3 -4.81 12.95 -7.75
N ASP A 4 -5.91 12.25 -8.05
CA ASP A 4 -6.93 11.91 -7.05
C ASP A 4 -6.34 11.00 -5.95
N ILE A 5 -5.34 10.17 -6.31
CA ILE A 5 -4.65 9.29 -5.36
C ILE A 5 -3.78 10.10 -4.40
N LEU A 6 -3.13 11.17 -4.85
CA LEU A 6 -2.30 12.02 -3.99
C LEU A 6 -3.14 12.77 -2.96
N GLN A 7 -4.34 13.22 -3.32
CA GLN A 7 -5.27 13.82 -2.37
C GLN A 7 -5.72 12.80 -1.31
N VAL A 8 -5.98 11.56 -1.72
CA VAL A 8 -6.32 10.48 -0.78
C VAL A 8 -5.16 10.20 0.19
N TYR A 9 -3.91 10.25 -0.29
CA TYR A 9 -2.76 10.07 0.60
C TYR A 9 -2.61 11.22 1.62
N ILE A 10 -2.94 12.46 1.25
CA ILE A 10 -2.96 13.59 2.20
C ILE A 10 -4.00 13.34 3.29
N VAL A 11 -5.22 12.93 2.92
CA VAL A 11 -6.27 12.59 3.90
C VAL A 11 -5.83 11.45 4.81
N TYR A 12 -5.13 10.43 4.28
CA TYR A 12 -4.57 9.38 5.12
C TYR A 12 -3.47 9.89 6.05
N MET A 13 -2.63 10.84 5.60
CA MET A 13 -1.65 11.48 6.49
C MET A 13 -2.35 12.16 7.67
N GLU A 14 -3.39 12.96 7.42
CA GLU A 14 -4.16 13.62 8.48
C GLU A 14 -4.78 12.60 9.45
N LEU A 15 -5.38 11.53 8.93
CA LEU A 15 -5.97 10.46 9.73
C LEU A 15 -4.92 9.74 10.60
N PHE A 16 -3.75 9.41 10.03
CA PHE A 16 -2.68 8.74 10.76
C PHE A 16 -2.01 9.67 11.77
N PHE A 17 -1.93 10.96 11.47
CA PHE A 17 -1.49 11.96 12.42
C PHE A 17 -2.42 12.02 13.65
N GLU A 18 -3.73 12.07 13.45
CA GLU A 18 -4.73 12.06 14.52
C GLU A 18 -4.71 10.76 15.33
N SER A 19 -4.48 9.62 14.68
CA SER A 19 -4.42 8.31 15.35
C SER A 19 -3.08 8.03 16.04
N GLY A 20 -2.03 8.83 15.79
CA GLY A 20 -0.68 8.66 16.32
C GLY A 20 0.11 7.52 15.64
N ASP A 21 -0.29 7.09 14.45
CA ASP A 21 0.45 6.10 13.65
C ASP A 21 1.53 6.80 12.80
N ASP A 22 2.65 7.09 13.44
CA ASP A 22 3.77 7.81 12.82
C ASP A 22 4.36 7.06 11.61
N GLU A 23 4.39 5.72 11.62
CA GLU A 23 4.95 4.90 10.54
C GLU A 23 4.10 5.02 9.27
N SER A 24 2.79 4.82 9.40
CA SER A 24 1.85 4.97 8.29
C SER A 24 1.81 6.40 7.77
N PHE A 25 1.90 7.40 8.65
CA PHE A 25 1.99 8.80 8.28
C PHE A 25 3.19 9.07 7.38
N ILE A 26 4.40 8.70 7.82
CA ILE A 26 5.66 8.90 7.06
C ILE A 26 5.63 8.13 5.74
N ASN A 27 5.09 6.92 5.73
CA ASN A 27 4.97 6.13 4.50
C ASN A 27 4.12 6.85 3.43
N HIS A 28 2.99 7.46 3.82
CA HIS A 28 2.13 8.19 2.91
C HIS A 28 2.77 9.50 2.42
N TYR A 29 3.47 10.21 3.28
CA TYR A 29 4.28 11.35 2.87
C TYR A 29 5.31 10.96 1.80
N ASN A 30 6.07 9.88 2.02
CA ASN A 30 7.08 9.41 1.07
C ASN A 30 6.47 9.01 -0.29
N LYS A 31 5.26 8.44 -0.31
CA LYS A 31 4.56 8.13 -1.56
C LYS A 31 4.23 9.40 -2.36
N ILE A 32 3.79 10.47 -1.68
CA ILE A 32 3.49 11.76 -2.33
C ILE A 32 4.78 12.38 -2.87
N LYS A 33 5.84 12.40 -2.06
CA LYS A 33 7.16 12.90 -2.44
C LYS A 33 7.69 12.17 -3.68
N THR A 34 7.72 10.85 -3.67
CA THR A 34 8.18 10.04 -4.81
C THR A 34 7.34 10.28 -6.05
N ALA A 35 6.01 10.39 -5.90
CA ALA A 35 5.12 10.69 -7.01
C ALA A 35 5.41 12.07 -7.61
N HIS A 36 5.70 13.09 -6.80
CA HIS A 36 6.11 14.39 -7.28
C HIS A 36 7.44 14.33 -8.02
N GLU A 37 8.46 13.69 -7.46
CA GLU A 37 9.79 13.51 -8.06
C GLU A 37 9.73 12.76 -9.39
N THR A 38 8.87 11.75 -9.51
CA THR A 38 8.68 11.01 -10.78
C THR A 38 7.93 11.82 -11.83
N ASN A 39 7.05 12.74 -11.43
CA ASN A 39 6.26 13.57 -12.33
C ASN A 39 7.03 14.79 -12.87
N LEU A 40 8.24 15.07 -12.38
CA LEU A 40 9.12 16.15 -12.86
C LEU A 40 9.43 16.08 -14.37
N SER A 41 9.31 14.90 -14.99
CA SER A 41 9.60 14.65 -16.42
C SER A 41 8.35 14.47 -17.29
N LEU A 42 7.14 14.61 -16.71
CA LEU A 42 5.87 14.35 -17.38
C LEU A 42 5.16 15.66 -17.76
N ASP A 43 3.93 15.55 -18.30
CA ASP A 43 3.06 16.64 -18.74
C ASP A 43 2.94 17.76 -17.68
N ASP A 44 3.05 19.02 -18.12
CA ASP A 44 2.98 20.24 -17.28
C ASP A 44 1.78 20.27 -16.30
N ASN A 45 0.64 19.74 -16.71
CA ASN A 45 -0.56 19.72 -15.86
C ASN A 45 -0.45 18.71 -14.70
N LEU A 46 0.07 17.51 -14.99
CA LEU A 46 0.30 16.50 -13.96
C LEU A 46 1.40 16.94 -12.99
N PHE A 47 2.41 17.63 -13.49
CA PHE A 47 3.44 18.22 -12.66
C PHE A 47 2.86 19.26 -11.69
N LYS A 48 2.08 20.23 -12.18
CA LYS A 48 1.44 21.26 -11.35
C LYS A 48 0.52 20.67 -10.28
N GLU A 49 -0.31 19.69 -10.63
CA GLU A 49 -1.19 19.02 -9.68
C GLU A 49 -0.40 18.22 -8.62
N SER A 50 0.68 17.55 -9.02
CA SER A 50 1.57 16.86 -8.08
C SER A 50 2.33 17.84 -7.18
N GLN A 51 2.72 19.01 -7.70
CA GLN A 51 3.36 20.07 -6.95
C GLN A 51 2.47 20.61 -5.83
N ILE A 52 1.19 20.89 -6.13
CA ILE A 52 0.21 21.31 -5.11
C ILE A 52 0.05 20.25 -4.02
N SER A 53 -0.10 18.98 -4.43
CA SER A 53 -0.27 17.88 -3.48
C SER A 53 0.96 17.71 -2.60
N TYR A 54 2.15 17.84 -3.18
CA TYR A 54 3.40 17.77 -2.42
C TYR A 54 3.59 18.98 -1.49
N ALA A 55 3.20 20.19 -1.94
CA ALA A 55 3.20 21.37 -1.08
C ALA A 55 2.28 21.21 0.14
N ARG A 56 1.06 20.69 -0.07
CA ARG A 56 0.12 20.36 1.03
C ARG A 56 0.68 19.28 1.95
N ALA A 57 1.27 18.23 1.40
CA ALA A 57 1.89 17.18 2.21
C ALA A 57 3.02 17.72 3.08
N ASN A 58 3.84 18.67 2.58
CA ASN A 58 4.87 19.34 3.37
C ASN A 58 4.26 20.17 4.50
N LEU A 59 3.13 20.83 4.27
CA LEU A 59 2.42 21.58 5.31
C LEU A 59 1.93 20.63 6.44
N VAL A 60 1.29 19.52 6.08
CA VAL A 60 0.83 18.51 7.04
C VAL A 60 2.02 17.85 7.77
N TYR A 61 3.13 17.61 7.05
CA TYR A 61 4.34 17.06 7.65
C TYR A 61 5.00 18.03 8.63
N ALA A 62 4.98 19.32 8.33
CA ALA A 62 5.46 20.36 9.24
C ALA A 62 4.65 20.40 10.54
N ASN A 63 3.33 20.28 10.47
CA ASN A 63 2.47 20.21 11.66
C ASN A 63 2.76 18.95 12.50
N PHE A 64 3.01 17.83 11.84
CA PHE A 64 3.48 16.61 12.51
C PHE A 64 4.80 16.85 13.25
N LEU A 65 5.78 17.50 12.63
CA LEU A 65 7.06 17.84 13.26
C LEU A 65 6.89 18.79 14.45
N GLN A 66 6.01 19.78 14.34
CA GLN A 66 5.67 20.68 15.45
C GLN A 66 5.10 19.92 16.64
N SER A 67 4.19 18.95 16.40
CA SER A 67 3.65 18.11 17.47
C SER A 67 4.70 17.24 18.17
N LYS A 68 5.82 16.96 17.49
CA LYS A 68 6.97 16.25 18.04
C LYS A 68 8.06 17.21 18.59
N SER A 69 7.76 18.52 18.69
CA SER A 69 8.69 19.57 19.12
C SER A 69 9.95 19.72 18.26
N ARG A 70 9.88 19.30 16.99
CA ARG A 70 10.96 19.41 15.99
C ARG A 70 10.75 20.68 15.16
N LEU A 71 10.83 21.85 15.82
CA LEU A 71 10.42 23.12 15.26
C LEU A 71 11.33 23.59 14.12
N GLU A 72 12.65 23.43 14.25
CA GLU A 72 13.61 23.81 13.20
C GLU A 72 13.34 23.04 11.91
N GLU A 73 13.13 21.73 12.00
CA GLU A 73 12.82 20.91 10.85
C GLU A 73 11.46 21.29 10.26
N SER A 74 10.47 21.62 11.08
CA SER A 74 9.17 22.11 10.60
C SER A 74 9.33 23.35 9.71
N ILE A 75 10.21 24.30 10.06
CA ILE A 75 10.48 25.49 9.25
C ILE A 75 10.99 25.11 7.84
N GLU A 76 11.85 24.09 7.73
CA GLU A 76 12.35 23.64 6.43
C GLU A 76 11.21 23.17 5.53
N TYR A 77 10.30 22.36 6.06
CA TYR A 77 9.13 21.85 5.29
C TYR A 77 8.11 22.95 4.98
N LEU A 78 7.89 23.91 5.89
CA LEU A 78 7.03 25.06 5.64
C LEU A 78 7.63 25.97 4.55
N THR A 79 8.93 26.18 4.58
CA THR A 79 9.64 26.96 3.56
C THR A 79 9.55 26.28 2.20
N LEU A 80 9.75 24.97 2.15
CA LEU A 80 9.57 24.19 0.94
C LEU A 80 8.11 24.26 0.42
N ALA A 81 7.12 24.15 1.31
CA ALA A 81 5.72 24.30 0.95
C ALA A 81 5.45 25.70 0.36
N LYS A 82 6.00 26.76 0.95
CA LYS A 82 5.88 28.13 0.46
C LYS A 82 6.46 28.30 -0.96
N GLU A 83 7.63 27.74 -1.21
CA GLU A 83 8.27 27.76 -2.53
C GLU A 83 7.41 27.01 -3.57
N LEU A 84 6.90 25.86 -3.22
CA LEU A 84 6.03 25.07 -4.09
C LEU A 84 4.70 25.76 -4.39
N PHE A 85 4.17 26.60 -3.45
CA PHE A 85 2.94 27.37 -3.64
C PHE A 85 3.15 28.72 -4.37
N ILE A 86 4.33 29.04 -4.88
CA ILE A 86 4.60 30.33 -5.54
C ILE A 86 3.62 30.62 -6.70
N SER A 87 3.21 29.59 -7.42
CA SER A 87 2.21 29.66 -8.48
C SER A 87 0.74 29.68 -7.96
N TYR A 88 0.54 29.59 -6.66
CA TYR A 88 -0.77 29.55 -5.98
C TYR A 88 -0.79 30.55 -4.83
N PRO A 89 -0.83 31.88 -5.12
CA PRO A 89 -0.68 32.94 -4.11
C PRO A 89 -1.72 32.90 -2.99
N SER A 90 -2.91 32.34 -3.24
CA SER A 90 -3.96 32.16 -2.23
C SER A 90 -3.60 31.19 -1.10
N MET A 91 -2.62 30.33 -1.31
CA MET A 91 -2.16 29.37 -0.30
C MET A 91 -1.03 29.92 0.58
N ILE A 92 -0.35 30.98 0.14
CA ILE A 92 0.80 31.59 0.85
C ILE A 92 0.40 32.10 2.24
N PRO A 93 -0.75 32.76 2.45
CA PRO A 93 -1.14 33.22 3.79
C PRO A 93 -1.24 32.09 4.83
N ASN A 94 -1.71 30.92 4.43
CA ASN A 94 -1.77 29.76 5.33
C ASN A 94 -0.37 29.31 5.77
N VAL A 95 0.54 29.19 4.81
CA VAL A 95 1.93 28.77 5.09
C VAL A 95 2.64 29.81 5.99
N ASN A 96 2.45 31.11 5.70
CA ASN A 96 3.02 32.18 6.52
C ASN A 96 2.46 32.18 7.94
N LEU A 97 1.18 31.85 8.12
CA LEU A 97 0.59 31.73 9.45
C LEU A 97 1.22 30.56 10.24
N GLU A 98 1.41 29.40 9.60
CA GLU A 98 2.06 28.26 10.23
C GLU A 98 3.55 28.53 10.54
N LEU A 99 4.28 29.23 9.66
CA LEU A 99 5.64 29.71 9.95
C LEU A 99 5.65 30.66 11.12
N SER A 100 4.68 31.59 11.19
CA SER A 100 4.56 32.54 12.31
C SER A 100 4.28 31.83 13.64
N ASN A 101 3.41 30.82 13.64
CA ASN A 101 3.14 29.97 14.81
C ASN A 101 4.42 29.21 15.25
N THR A 102 5.17 28.71 14.29
CA THR A 102 6.43 27.98 14.58
C THR A 102 7.47 28.93 15.19
N PHE A 103 7.69 30.10 14.57
CA PHE A 103 8.61 31.11 15.11
C PHE A 103 8.19 31.59 16.50
N TYR A 104 6.91 31.83 16.74
CA TYR A 104 6.40 32.15 18.07
C TYR A 104 6.70 31.03 19.08
N SER A 105 6.48 29.77 18.70
CA SER A 105 6.76 28.63 19.55
C SER A 105 8.27 28.46 19.89
N MET A 106 9.15 28.99 19.04
CA MET A 106 10.59 29.07 19.26
C MET A 106 11.02 30.32 20.06
N GLY A 107 10.08 31.21 20.41
CA GLY A 107 10.39 32.49 21.02
C GLY A 107 10.93 33.57 20.09
N MET A 108 10.88 33.30 18.75
CA MET A 108 11.33 34.24 17.71
C MET A 108 10.19 35.20 17.36
N ASN A 109 9.78 36.02 18.31
CA ASN A 109 8.61 36.88 18.21
C ASN A 109 8.71 37.92 17.09
N ASN A 110 9.91 38.40 16.77
CA ASN A 110 10.08 39.42 15.74
C ASN A 110 9.85 38.85 14.35
N GLU A 111 10.39 37.69 14.07
CA GLU A 111 10.20 36.94 12.82
C GLU A 111 8.73 36.57 12.63
N ALA A 112 8.06 36.12 13.70
CA ALA A 112 6.62 35.86 13.69
C ALA A 112 5.83 37.12 13.33
N LYS A 113 6.10 38.26 13.99
CA LYS A 113 5.43 39.55 13.73
C LYS A 113 5.64 40.02 12.28
N GLU A 114 6.84 39.85 11.72
CA GLU A 114 7.13 40.24 10.36
C GLU A 114 6.26 39.45 9.34
N LEU A 115 6.19 38.12 9.49
CA LEU A 115 5.35 37.28 8.63
C LEU A 115 3.86 37.60 8.78
N ILE A 116 3.40 37.87 9.99
CA ILE A 116 2.02 38.27 10.25
C ILE A 116 1.72 39.59 9.53
N GLN A 117 2.60 40.58 9.58
CA GLN A 117 2.42 41.84 8.85
C GLN A 117 2.36 41.64 7.35
N GLN A 118 3.22 40.76 6.80
CA GLN A 118 3.14 40.37 5.39
C GLN A 118 1.79 39.75 5.06
N ASN A 119 1.25 38.88 5.91
CA ASN A 119 -0.06 38.26 5.71
C ASN A 119 -1.21 39.27 5.77
N LEU A 120 -1.19 40.17 6.75
CA LEU A 120 -2.24 41.18 6.88
C LEU A 120 -2.28 42.18 5.73
N SER A 121 -1.14 42.45 5.10
CA SER A 121 -1.05 43.27 3.89
C SER A 121 -1.33 42.51 2.60
N ASN A 122 -1.41 41.16 2.65
CA ASN A 122 -1.64 40.32 1.47
C ASN A 122 -3.13 40.39 1.04
N GLN A 123 -3.38 40.78 -0.20
CA GLN A 123 -4.72 40.83 -0.78
C GLN A 123 -5.37 39.44 -0.95
N ASN A 124 -4.58 38.39 -1.01
CA ASN A 124 -5.06 37.02 -1.10
C ASN A 124 -5.41 36.39 0.26
N ALA A 125 -5.11 37.10 1.37
CA ALA A 125 -5.50 36.65 2.70
C ALA A 125 -7.00 36.94 2.91
N ASN A 126 -7.76 35.90 3.17
CA ASN A 126 -9.17 36.01 3.51
C ASN A 126 -9.35 36.53 4.95
N GLN A 127 -10.59 36.85 5.31
CA GLN A 127 -10.90 37.42 6.61
C GLN A 127 -10.54 36.49 7.78
N SER A 128 -10.86 35.20 7.67
CA SER A 128 -10.51 34.21 8.70
C SER A 128 -9.01 34.19 8.95
N GLN A 129 -8.22 34.16 7.88
CA GLN A 129 -6.76 34.20 7.96
C GLN A 129 -6.25 35.50 8.63
N LYS A 130 -6.87 36.65 8.36
CA LYS A 130 -6.54 37.91 9.02
C LYS A 130 -6.86 37.85 10.51
N ILE A 131 -8.01 37.31 10.88
CA ILE A 131 -8.40 37.13 12.29
C ILE A 131 -7.40 36.20 13.00
N ASP A 132 -6.99 35.10 12.39
CA ASP A 132 -6.05 34.17 13.01
C ASP A 132 -4.65 34.80 13.18
N ASN A 133 -4.21 35.64 12.23
CA ASN A 133 -3.01 36.44 12.38
C ASN A 133 -3.13 37.45 13.53
N PHE A 134 -4.27 38.13 13.68
CA PHE A 134 -4.49 39.03 14.84
C PHE A 134 -4.51 38.28 16.17
N LYS A 135 -5.12 37.10 16.24
CA LYS A 135 -5.08 36.24 17.44
C LYS A 135 -3.66 35.82 17.81
N LEU A 136 -2.81 35.54 16.84
CA LEU A 136 -1.40 35.24 17.09
C LEU A 136 -0.66 36.49 17.59
N LEU A 137 -0.89 37.67 17.01
CA LEU A 137 -0.36 38.93 17.53
C LEU A 137 -0.83 39.24 18.95
N GLU A 138 -2.10 38.94 19.28
CA GLU A 138 -2.64 39.07 20.63
C GLU A 138 -1.84 38.24 21.64
N LYS A 139 -1.51 36.98 21.30
CA LYS A 139 -0.67 36.10 22.13
C LYS A 139 0.74 36.71 22.33
N ILE A 140 1.38 37.09 21.21
CA ILE A 140 2.73 37.68 21.25
C ILE A 140 2.77 38.94 22.14
N TYR A 141 1.82 39.89 21.93
CA TYR A 141 1.79 41.10 22.69
C TYR A 141 1.37 40.88 24.15
N THR A 142 0.63 39.83 24.47
CA THR A 142 0.32 39.42 25.82
C THR A 142 1.58 38.96 26.53
N ASP A 143 2.38 38.12 25.92
CA ASP A 143 3.62 37.61 26.44
C ASP A 143 4.70 38.72 26.61
N GLU A 144 4.70 39.70 25.68
CA GLU A 144 5.57 40.87 25.74
C GLU A 144 5.09 41.94 26.76
N GLY A 145 3.87 41.80 27.32
CA GLY A 145 3.28 42.77 28.23
C GLY A 145 2.94 44.12 27.56
N SER A 146 2.77 44.16 26.26
CA SER A 146 2.55 45.37 25.45
C SER A 146 1.09 45.77 25.41
N THR A 147 0.61 46.43 26.46
CA THR A 147 -0.83 46.79 26.64
C THR A 147 -1.41 47.63 25.50
N ASN A 148 -0.65 48.61 24.99
CA ASN A 148 -1.15 49.50 23.93
C ASN A 148 -1.36 48.73 22.62
N ASN A 149 -0.40 47.86 22.24
CA ASN A 149 -0.54 47.04 21.02
C ASN A 149 -1.64 46.00 21.20
N LEU A 150 -1.81 45.42 22.36
CA LEU A 150 -2.86 44.49 22.70
C LEU A 150 -4.26 45.10 22.51
N LEU A 151 -4.46 46.36 22.96
CA LEU A 151 -5.73 47.04 22.79
C LEU A 151 -6.07 47.26 21.30
N SER A 152 -5.08 47.74 20.52
CA SER A 152 -5.26 47.97 19.08
C SER A 152 -5.58 46.66 18.31
N ILE A 153 -4.94 45.52 18.72
CA ILE A 153 -5.23 44.22 18.10
C ILE A 153 -6.62 43.72 18.46
N LYS A 154 -7.07 43.92 19.70
CA LYS A 154 -8.44 43.56 20.11
C LYS A 154 -9.49 44.36 19.32
N ASP A 155 -9.25 45.65 19.15
CA ASP A 155 -10.14 46.49 18.31
C ASP A 155 -10.20 45.99 16.86
N SER A 156 -9.05 45.55 16.33
CA SER A 156 -8.98 44.96 14.97
C SER A 156 -9.77 43.67 14.89
N ILE A 157 -9.62 42.76 15.87
CA ILE A 157 -10.38 41.51 15.92
C ILE A 157 -11.88 41.76 16.00
N ILE A 158 -12.31 42.75 16.84
CA ILE A 158 -13.72 43.13 16.95
C ILE A 158 -14.21 43.67 15.60
N PHE A 159 -13.46 44.60 14.99
CA PHE A 159 -13.82 45.17 13.68
C PHE A 159 -14.06 44.11 12.62
N TYR A 160 -13.11 43.15 12.48
CA TYR A 160 -13.26 42.08 11.50
C TYR A 160 -14.36 41.06 11.85
N ASN A 161 -14.74 40.92 13.13
CA ASN A 161 -15.82 40.03 13.55
C ASN A 161 -17.22 40.71 13.47
N GLU A 162 -17.28 42.03 13.63
CA GLU A 162 -18.56 42.78 13.77
C GLU A 162 -18.95 43.57 12.52
N ASP A 163 -18.12 43.67 11.49
CA ASP A 163 -18.48 44.37 10.26
C ASP A 163 -19.66 43.63 9.57
N PRO A 164 -20.90 44.28 9.58
CA PRO A 164 -22.09 43.63 9.03
C PRO A 164 -22.01 43.37 7.52
N LEU A 165 -21.25 44.19 6.77
CA LEU A 165 -21.01 43.99 5.34
C LEU A 165 -20.13 42.76 5.10
N ILE A 166 -19.11 42.59 5.92
CA ILE A 166 -18.21 41.42 5.86
C ILE A 166 -18.97 40.16 6.29
N LYS A 167 -19.85 40.28 7.29
CA LYS A 167 -20.69 39.16 7.72
C LYS A 167 -21.71 38.76 6.67
N GLN A 168 -22.24 39.70 5.92
CA GLN A 168 -23.15 39.42 4.80
C GLN A 168 -22.40 38.79 3.61
N GLU A 169 -21.20 39.30 3.26
CA GLU A 169 -20.34 38.70 2.25
C GLU A 169 -19.84 37.31 2.68
N GLU A 170 -19.53 37.12 3.97
CA GLU A 170 -19.14 35.85 4.54
C GLU A 170 -20.31 34.85 4.55
N ASP A 171 -21.51 35.27 4.89
CA ASP A 171 -22.72 34.45 4.82
C ASP A 171 -23.08 34.07 3.36
N GLU A 172 -22.94 35.00 2.41
CA GLU A 172 -23.12 34.72 0.99
C GLU A 172 -22.01 33.82 0.46
N PHE A 173 -20.75 34.08 0.84
CA PHE A 173 -19.60 33.23 0.48
C PHE A 173 -19.70 31.84 1.10
N ASN A 174 -20.04 31.73 2.39
CA ASN A 174 -20.28 30.47 3.07
C ASN A 174 -21.47 29.71 2.47
N THR A 175 -22.49 30.43 2.01
CA THR A 175 -23.64 29.84 1.32
C THR A 175 -23.25 29.33 -0.06
N LEU A 176 -22.43 30.08 -0.80
CA LEU A 176 -21.86 29.65 -2.08
C LEU A 176 -20.86 28.50 -1.90
N GLU A 177 -19.99 28.60 -0.91
CA GLU A 177 -19.04 27.53 -0.56
C GLU A 177 -19.77 26.25 -0.13
N ASN A 178 -20.82 26.36 0.68
CA ASN A 178 -21.68 25.24 1.04
C ASN A 178 -22.43 24.68 -0.18
N LEU A 179 -22.90 25.51 -1.11
CA LEU A 179 -23.51 25.03 -2.36
C LEU A 179 -22.51 24.35 -3.27
N ILE A 180 -21.29 24.86 -3.37
CA ILE A 180 -20.18 24.23 -4.10
C ILE A 180 -19.81 22.92 -3.41
N LEU A 181 -19.65 22.92 -2.08
CA LEU A 181 -19.32 21.73 -1.29
C LEU A 181 -20.43 20.66 -1.37
N VAL A 182 -21.70 21.08 -1.36
CA VAL A 182 -22.85 20.18 -1.56
C VAL A 182 -22.85 19.65 -2.99
N SER A 183 -22.57 20.48 -3.99
CA SER A 183 -22.44 20.08 -5.39
C SER A 183 -21.26 19.12 -5.59
N GLU A 184 -20.10 19.42 -5.01
CA GLU A 184 -18.93 18.53 -5.03
C GLU A 184 -19.18 17.21 -4.29
N LYS A 185 -19.82 17.28 -3.11
CA LYS A 185 -20.25 16.06 -2.39
C LYS A 185 -21.26 15.24 -3.18
N GLN A 186 -22.18 15.90 -3.89
CA GLN A 186 -23.15 15.23 -4.76
C GLN A 186 -22.42 14.54 -5.93
N ASP A 187 -21.47 15.24 -6.54
CA ASP A 187 -20.62 14.68 -7.60
C ASP A 187 -19.72 13.56 -7.10
N ASP A 188 -19.15 13.71 -5.91
CA ASP A 188 -18.33 12.68 -5.27
C ASP A 188 -19.18 11.47 -4.83
N LEU A 189 -20.41 11.70 -4.35
CA LEU A 189 -21.37 10.64 -4.09
C LEU A 189 -21.75 9.89 -5.38
N ASN A 190 -21.96 10.61 -6.47
CA ASN A 190 -22.26 9.99 -7.76
C ASN A 190 -21.05 9.25 -8.32
N LYS A 191 -19.84 9.82 -8.23
CA LYS A 191 -18.57 9.15 -8.58
C LYS A 191 -18.30 7.94 -7.65
N SER A 192 -18.59 8.09 -6.35
CA SER A 192 -18.47 6.99 -5.38
C SER A 192 -19.45 5.86 -5.69
N LYS A 193 -20.71 6.15 -6.01
CA LYS A 193 -21.69 5.14 -6.46
C LYS A 193 -21.24 4.44 -7.73
N LEU A 194 -20.71 5.19 -8.70
CA LEU A 194 -20.16 4.62 -9.94
C LEU A 194 -18.92 3.76 -9.66
N ARG A 195 -18.02 4.19 -8.74
CA ARG A 195 -16.86 3.40 -8.29
C ARG A 195 -17.30 2.14 -7.55
N THR A 196 -18.25 2.26 -6.63
CA THR A 196 -18.80 1.12 -5.89
C THR A 196 -19.42 0.10 -6.84
N ASN A 197 -20.23 0.55 -7.81
CA ASN A 197 -20.83 -0.32 -8.82
C ASN A 197 -19.75 -1.00 -9.70
N ARG A 198 -18.67 -0.28 -10.06
CA ARG A 198 -17.52 -0.88 -10.77
C ARG A 198 -16.81 -1.91 -9.90
N ILE A 199 -16.56 -1.61 -8.63
CA ILE A 199 -15.91 -2.55 -7.70
C ILE A 199 -16.77 -3.81 -7.55
N ILE A 200 -18.09 -3.66 -7.40
CA ILE A 200 -19.02 -4.79 -7.33
C ILE A 200 -18.96 -5.62 -8.61
N LEU A 201 -19.00 -4.98 -9.78
CA LEU A 201 -18.90 -5.69 -11.07
C LEU A 201 -17.57 -6.44 -11.24
N VAL A 202 -16.45 -5.79 -10.89
CA VAL A 202 -15.13 -6.41 -10.92
C VAL A 202 -15.02 -7.55 -9.90
N SER A 203 -15.61 -7.38 -8.72
CA SER A 203 -15.66 -8.44 -7.70
C SER A 203 -16.47 -9.65 -8.15
N ILE A 204 -17.62 -9.43 -8.80
CA ILE A 204 -18.43 -10.52 -9.36
C ILE A 204 -17.68 -11.23 -10.48
N LEU A 205 -17.05 -10.47 -11.39
CA LEU A 205 -16.23 -11.04 -12.46
C LEU A 205 -15.03 -11.83 -11.93
N SER A 206 -14.31 -11.28 -10.93
CA SER A 206 -13.16 -11.97 -10.35
C SER A 206 -13.57 -13.24 -9.60
N SER A 207 -14.70 -13.21 -8.88
CA SER A 207 -15.23 -14.39 -8.20
C SER A 207 -15.68 -15.47 -9.18
N SER A 208 -16.31 -15.09 -10.29
CA SER A 208 -16.71 -16.05 -11.34
C SER A 208 -15.49 -16.70 -12.00
N ILE A 209 -14.43 -15.93 -12.27
CA ILE A 209 -13.16 -16.45 -12.80
C ILE A 209 -12.52 -17.41 -11.80
N LEU A 210 -12.54 -17.06 -10.50
CA LEU A 210 -11.99 -17.92 -9.45
C LEU A 210 -12.73 -19.26 -9.37
N ILE A 211 -14.07 -19.23 -9.48
CA ILE A 211 -14.90 -20.45 -9.52
C ILE A 211 -14.53 -21.30 -10.74
N LEU A 212 -14.36 -20.69 -11.90
CA LEU A 212 -13.96 -21.42 -13.12
C LEU A 212 -12.56 -22.06 -12.96
N ILE A 213 -11.61 -21.35 -12.36
CA ILE A 213 -10.27 -21.87 -12.07
C ILE A 213 -10.36 -23.06 -11.10
N LEU A 214 -11.18 -22.96 -10.04
CA LEU A 214 -11.37 -24.05 -9.09
C LEU A 214 -12.02 -25.28 -9.75
N LEU A 215 -13.01 -25.07 -10.62
CA LEU A 215 -13.63 -26.15 -11.39
C LEU A 215 -12.62 -26.81 -12.35
N ALA A 216 -11.82 -26.01 -13.05
CA ALA A 216 -10.78 -26.53 -13.94
C ALA A 216 -9.70 -27.29 -13.14
N PHE A 217 -9.31 -26.79 -11.97
CA PHE A 217 -8.36 -27.48 -11.08
C PHE A 217 -8.93 -28.81 -10.58
N LYS A 218 -10.19 -28.80 -10.13
CA LYS A 218 -10.89 -30.01 -9.71
C LYS A 218 -10.93 -31.05 -10.85
N TYR A 219 -11.37 -30.62 -12.05
CA TYR A 219 -11.43 -31.47 -13.23
C TYR A 219 -10.05 -32.07 -13.59
N ASN A 220 -9.00 -31.23 -13.56
CA ASN A 220 -7.63 -31.69 -13.83
C ASN A 220 -7.13 -32.69 -12.76
N ASN A 221 -7.49 -32.45 -11.51
CA ASN A 221 -7.14 -33.35 -10.41
C ASN A 221 -7.85 -34.70 -10.51
N ASP A 222 -9.13 -34.70 -10.88
CA ASP A 222 -9.89 -35.92 -11.10
C ASP A 222 -9.33 -36.70 -12.32
N LEU A 223 -8.96 -36.01 -13.40
CA LEU A 223 -8.29 -36.61 -14.55
C LEU A 223 -6.92 -37.23 -14.20
N GLN A 224 -6.15 -36.54 -13.37
CA GLN A 224 -4.87 -37.07 -12.84
C GLN A 224 -5.08 -38.31 -11.96
N ARG A 225 -6.11 -38.31 -11.11
CA ARG A 225 -6.46 -39.45 -10.28
C ARG A 225 -6.86 -40.66 -11.15
N GLU A 226 -7.63 -40.44 -12.19
CA GLU A 226 -8.00 -41.52 -13.12
C GLU A 226 -6.78 -42.08 -13.86
N LYS A 227 -5.88 -41.20 -14.37
CA LYS A 227 -4.62 -41.62 -14.99
C LYS A 227 -3.75 -42.40 -14.04
N ASN A 228 -3.60 -41.98 -12.81
CA ASN A 228 -2.82 -42.68 -11.77
C ASN A 228 -3.44 -44.04 -11.40
N ALA A 229 -4.76 -44.11 -11.33
CA ALA A 229 -5.48 -45.36 -11.10
C ALA A 229 -5.23 -46.36 -12.24
N ARG A 230 -5.30 -45.92 -13.51
CA ARG A 230 -4.99 -46.75 -14.69
C ARG A 230 -3.56 -47.21 -14.69
N LEU A 231 -2.60 -46.33 -14.38
CA LEU A 231 -1.17 -46.67 -14.28
C LEU A 231 -0.89 -47.69 -13.15
N ASN A 232 -1.57 -47.57 -12.01
CA ASN A 232 -1.44 -48.52 -10.94
C ASN A 232 -2.00 -49.89 -11.30
N LEU A 233 -3.14 -49.97 -11.97
CA LEU A 233 -3.72 -51.21 -12.49
C LEU A 233 -2.77 -51.87 -13.51
N GLU A 234 -2.15 -51.10 -14.38
CA GLU A 234 -1.16 -51.61 -15.35
C GLU A 234 0.10 -52.14 -14.66
N LYS A 235 0.62 -51.41 -13.67
CA LYS A 235 1.74 -51.88 -12.83
C LYS A 235 1.42 -53.16 -12.10
N ASP A 236 0.22 -53.29 -11.58
CA ASP A 236 -0.18 -54.50 -10.85
C ASP A 236 -0.33 -55.71 -11.82
N LYS A 237 -0.85 -55.48 -13.04
CA LYS A 237 -0.85 -56.53 -14.09
C LYS A 237 0.56 -56.95 -14.44
N ILE A 238 1.49 -56.01 -14.67
CA ILE A 238 2.89 -56.33 -14.98
C ILE A 238 3.57 -57.06 -13.83
N LYS A 239 3.31 -56.69 -12.59
CA LYS A 239 3.81 -57.40 -11.40
C LYS A 239 3.32 -58.86 -11.33
N GLU A 240 2.04 -59.07 -11.62
CA GLU A 240 1.45 -60.40 -11.62
C GLU A 240 2.04 -61.30 -12.75
N GLU A 241 2.20 -60.73 -13.97
CA GLU A 241 2.87 -61.41 -15.05
C GLU A 241 4.34 -61.78 -14.73
N LEU A 242 5.04 -60.82 -14.12
CA LEU A 242 6.44 -61.08 -13.65
C LEU A 242 6.47 -62.17 -12.59
N ARG A 243 5.49 -62.21 -11.68
CA ARG A 243 5.38 -63.24 -10.66
C ARG A 243 5.08 -64.62 -11.25
N LEU A 244 4.23 -64.67 -12.26
CA LEU A 244 3.93 -65.91 -13.00
C LEU A 244 5.18 -66.41 -13.74
N LYS A 245 5.86 -65.50 -14.47
CA LYS A 245 7.11 -65.87 -15.16
C LYS A 245 8.22 -66.31 -14.22
N ARG A 246 8.34 -65.70 -13.05
CA ARG A 246 9.28 -66.14 -12.03
C ARG A 246 8.93 -67.56 -11.52
N ARG A 247 7.66 -67.86 -11.26
CA ARG A 247 7.24 -69.19 -10.87
C ARG A 247 7.54 -70.25 -11.95
N GLU A 248 7.27 -69.88 -13.19
CA GLU A 248 7.59 -70.74 -14.33
C GLU A 248 9.10 -71.01 -14.45
N LEU A 249 9.92 -69.95 -14.31
CA LEU A 249 11.38 -70.09 -14.30
C LEU A 249 11.86 -70.93 -13.13
N PHE A 250 11.35 -70.75 -11.90
CA PHE A 250 11.69 -71.59 -10.76
C PHE A 250 11.31 -73.04 -11.00
N SER A 251 10.16 -73.31 -11.57
CA SER A 251 9.74 -74.65 -11.92
C SER A 251 10.68 -75.28 -12.95
N LYS A 252 11.06 -74.54 -13.99
CA LYS A 252 12.04 -74.98 -15.01
C LYS A 252 13.41 -75.24 -14.40
N ILE A 253 13.88 -74.37 -13.48
CA ILE A 253 15.16 -74.54 -12.77
C ILE A 253 15.13 -75.82 -11.91
N ASN A 254 14.07 -76.00 -11.13
CA ASN A 254 13.90 -77.23 -10.31
C ASN A 254 13.86 -78.49 -11.15
N PHE A 255 13.12 -78.41 -12.30
CA PHE A 255 13.09 -79.52 -13.22
C PHE A 255 14.50 -79.85 -13.77
N ILE A 256 15.26 -78.84 -14.19
CA ILE A 256 16.64 -79.03 -14.68
C ILE A 256 17.52 -79.55 -13.57
N SER A 257 17.43 -79.06 -12.34
CA SER A 257 18.17 -79.51 -11.19
C SER A 257 17.90 -81.01 -10.87
N GLN A 258 16.63 -81.40 -10.82
CA GLN A 258 16.23 -82.76 -10.62
C GLN A 258 16.77 -83.69 -11.74
N ARG A 259 16.63 -83.20 -12.99
CA ARG A 259 17.19 -83.96 -14.15
C ARG A 259 18.69 -84.10 -14.03
N ASN A 260 19.41 -83.06 -13.66
CA ASN A 260 20.87 -83.14 -13.46
C ASN A 260 21.27 -84.08 -12.33
N GLU A 261 20.49 -84.03 -11.20
CA GLU A 261 20.73 -85.01 -10.11
C GLU A 261 20.43 -86.43 -10.55
N TYR A 262 19.40 -86.63 -11.37
CA TYR A 262 19.08 -87.92 -11.93
C TYR A 262 20.21 -88.40 -12.88
N LEU A 263 20.73 -87.55 -13.74
CA LEU A 263 21.86 -87.86 -14.63
C LEU A 263 23.12 -88.12 -13.82
N LYS A 264 23.34 -87.41 -12.71
CA LYS A 264 24.46 -87.68 -11.81
C LYS A 264 24.37 -89.10 -11.18
N LYS A 265 23.19 -89.46 -10.68
CA LYS A 265 22.95 -90.84 -10.11
C LYS A 265 23.12 -91.89 -11.16
N ILE A 266 22.66 -91.70 -12.43
CA ILE A 266 22.87 -92.64 -13.53
C ILE A 266 24.40 -92.78 -13.82
N ARG A 267 25.10 -91.64 -13.89
CA ARG A 267 26.53 -91.61 -14.13
C ARG A 267 27.32 -92.36 -13.04
N GLU A 268 26.96 -92.14 -11.77
CA GLU A 268 27.57 -92.85 -10.63
C GLU A 268 27.28 -94.39 -10.67
N LYS A 269 26.07 -94.76 -11.07
CA LYS A 269 25.67 -96.16 -11.22
C LYS A 269 26.42 -96.85 -12.35
N ILE A 270 26.52 -96.17 -13.54
CA ILE A 270 27.29 -96.70 -14.67
C ILE A 270 28.80 -96.80 -14.34
N GLY A 271 29.29 -95.76 -13.57
CA GLY A 271 30.70 -95.79 -13.10
C GLY A 271 30.96 -96.91 -12.15
N SER A 272 30.01 -97.23 -11.23
CA SER A 272 30.15 -98.39 -10.31
C SER A 272 30.03 -99.78 -11.01
N ASP A 273 29.10 -99.83 -12.03
CA ASP A 273 28.96 -101.09 -12.79
C ASP A 273 30.17 -101.35 -13.66
N ASN A 274 30.79 -100.31 -14.27
CA ASN A 274 32.03 -100.47 -15.01
C ASN A 274 33.22 -100.92 -14.12
N ILE A 275 33.29 -100.39 -12.87
CA ILE A 275 34.33 -100.80 -11.90
C ILE A 275 34.11 -102.25 -11.46
N SER A 276 32.83 -102.62 -11.30
CA SER A 276 32.47 -104.04 -10.99
C SER A 276 32.77 -104.99 -12.10
N GLN A 277 32.55 -104.62 -13.37
CA GLN A 277 32.89 -105.40 -14.52
C GLN A 277 34.43 -105.53 -14.78
N VAL A 278 35.19 -104.48 -14.47
CA VAL A 278 36.67 -104.49 -14.57
C VAL A 278 37.27 -105.36 -13.49
N LYS A 279 36.68 -105.39 -12.27
CA LYS A 279 37.11 -106.31 -11.22
C LYS A 279 36.78 -107.75 -11.54
N LEU A 280 35.67 -108.07 -12.19
CA LEU A 280 35.30 -109.47 -12.61
C LEU A 280 36.13 -109.96 -13.79
N LYS A 281 36.82 -109.12 -14.53
CA LYS A 281 37.74 -109.53 -15.61
C LYS A 281 39.21 -109.65 -15.17
N ALA A 282 39.50 -109.27 -13.92
CA ALA A 282 40.84 -109.32 -13.35
C ALA A 282 41.05 -110.50 -12.35
N GLU A 283 40.02 -111.32 -12.08
CA GLU A 283 40.06 -112.63 -11.48
C GLU A 283 40.01 -113.70 -12.59
#